data_d53425b048095be2226e97756ced6258
#
_entry.id   d53425b048095be2226e97756ced6258
#
_cell.length_a   1.000
_cell.length_b   1.000
_cell.length_c   1.000
_cell.angle_alpha   90.00
_cell.angle_beta   90.00
_cell.angle_gamma   90.00
#
_symmetry.space_group_name_H-M   'P 1'
#
loop_
_entity.id
_entity.type
_entity.pdbx_description
1 polymer ?
#
loop_
_entity_poly.entity_id
_entity_poly.type
_entity_poly.pdbx_seq_one_letter_code
_entity_poly.pdbx_strand_id
1 'polypeptide(L)'
;MHYSKKSLIYVTCVLLSVGACKKDEQNVAPTDDNEAITTATLTLTNKAVPTEIVTATVDKLNTTADFTQATLNLKANTTYTGTVTLLDKTKTPTLDATEEIREKLNEHLFVYTPAPSALITVTPTDKDSNPAPGPYPVGLTTEMKTGAAGAGTLKVVLRHQPNTKNGTASPGTTDLDTTFPVVVK
;
A
#
# COMPACT_ATOMS: atom_id res chain seq x y z
N MET A 1 92.22 -19.87 -7.76
CA MET A 1 90.92 -20.57 -7.82
C MET A 1 89.94 -19.82 -6.97
N HIS A 2 89.14 -18.86 -7.59
CA HIS A 2 88.13 -18.16 -6.88
C HIS A 2 86.79 -18.30 -7.63
N TYR A 3 85.86 -19.07 -7.02
CA TYR A 3 84.49 -19.15 -7.52
C TYR A 3 83.68 -17.97 -7.01
N SER A 4 83.25 -17.11 -7.95
CA SER A 4 82.28 -16.06 -7.68
C SER A 4 80.88 -16.66 -7.68
N LYS A 5 80.17 -16.57 -6.52
CA LYS A 5 78.79 -16.91 -6.41
C LYS A 5 77.92 -15.70 -6.86
N LYS A 6 77.27 -15.81 -8.01
CA LYS A 6 76.26 -14.88 -8.45
C LYS A 6 74.96 -15.15 -7.69
N SER A 7 74.56 -14.20 -6.86
CA SER A 7 73.30 -14.21 -6.16
C SER A 7 72.19 -13.76 -7.11
N LEU A 8 71.24 -14.63 -7.38
CA LEU A 8 70.07 -14.37 -8.21
C LEU A 8 68.93 -13.89 -7.30
N ILE A 9 68.63 -12.58 -7.39
CA ILE A 9 67.51 -11.96 -6.66
C ILE A 9 66.24 -12.21 -7.48
N TYR A 10 65.37 -13.12 -6.96
CA TYR A 10 64.02 -13.26 -7.49
C TYR A 10 63.13 -12.12 -6.91
N VAL A 11 62.79 -11.19 -7.79
CA VAL A 11 61.72 -10.21 -7.47
C VAL A 11 60.38 -10.85 -7.72
N THR A 12 59.74 -11.24 -6.63
CA THR A 12 58.35 -11.76 -6.67
C THR A 12 57.39 -10.61 -6.79
N CYS A 13 56.88 -10.34 -8.00
CA CYS A 13 55.73 -9.43 -8.21
C CYS A 13 54.47 -10.07 -7.64
N VAL A 14 54.01 -9.58 -6.50
CA VAL A 14 52.71 -9.86 -5.98
C VAL A 14 51.68 -9.00 -6.74
N LEU A 15 50.98 -9.63 -7.67
CA LEU A 15 49.79 -9.03 -8.30
C LEU A 15 48.64 -9.02 -7.30
N LEU A 16 48.36 -7.85 -6.72
CA LEU A 16 47.13 -7.60 -5.99
C LEU A 16 45.98 -7.50 -7.01
N SER A 17 45.27 -8.59 -7.20
CA SER A 17 43.99 -8.60 -7.90
C SER A 17 42.95 -7.91 -7.01
N VAL A 18 42.68 -6.63 -7.29
CA VAL A 18 41.52 -5.92 -6.75
C VAL A 18 40.29 -6.53 -7.40
N GLY A 19 39.66 -7.46 -6.71
CA GLY A 19 38.34 -7.94 -7.07
C GLY A 19 37.34 -6.80 -6.94
N ALA A 20 37.04 -6.14 -8.06
CA ALA A 20 35.88 -5.27 -8.14
C ALA A 20 34.64 -6.15 -8.00
N CYS A 21 34.05 -6.19 -6.81
CA CYS A 21 32.65 -6.60 -6.67
C CYS A 21 31.82 -5.62 -7.50
N LYS A 22 31.50 -5.98 -8.74
CA LYS A 22 30.33 -5.45 -9.40
C LYS A 22 29.16 -5.90 -8.51
N LYS A 23 28.55 -4.94 -7.77
CA LYS A 23 27.14 -5.05 -7.43
C LYS A 23 26.42 -5.18 -8.76
N ASP A 24 26.05 -6.40 -9.10
CA ASP A 24 24.95 -6.60 -10.03
C ASP A 24 23.76 -5.92 -9.36
N GLU A 25 23.52 -4.65 -9.72
CA GLU A 25 22.19 -4.11 -9.61
C GLU A 25 21.37 -5.04 -10.50
N GLN A 26 20.73 -6.04 -9.88
CA GLN A 26 19.65 -6.75 -10.50
C GLN A 26 18.66 -5.65 -10.88
N ASN A 27 18.69 -5.30 -12.15
CA ASN A 27 17.61 -4.62 -12.81
C ASN A 27 16.47 -5.67 -12.84
N VAL A 28 15.86 -5.86 -11.67
CA VAL A 28 14.63 -6.62 -11.54
C VAL A 28 13.66 -5.79 -12.36
N ALA A 29 13.33 -6.27 -13.57
CA ALA A 29 12.21 -5.73 -14.30
C ALA A 29 11.06 -5.59 -13.29
N PRO A 30 10.32 -4.47 -13.30
CA PRO A 30 9.13 -4.36 -12.47
C PRO A 30 8.35 -5.65 -12.72
N THR A 31 8.24 -6.50 -11.71
CA THR A 31 7.30 -7.59 -11.77
C THR A 31 5.95 -6.91 -11.93
N ASP A 32 5.16 -7.31 -12.94
CA ASP A 32 3.82 -6.81 -13.22
C ASP A 32 2.82 -7.10 -12.05
N ASP A 33 3.31 -7.29 -10.86
CA ASP A 33 2.58 -7.74 -9.69
C ASP A 33 2.05 -6.61 -8.80
N ASN A 34 2.44 -5.35 -9.05
CA ASN A 34 1.91 -4.19 -8.32
C ASN A 34 0.86 -3.48 -9.18
N GLU A 35 -0.34 -3.32 -8.66
CA GLU A 35 -1.40 -2.59 -9.33
C GLU A 35 -1.01 -1.11 -9.50
N ALA A 36 -1.07 -0.60 -10.75
CA ALA A 36 -0.86 0.81 -11.04
C ALA A 36 -2.13 1.60 -10.64
N ILE A 37 -2.13 2.15 -9.41
CA ILE A 37 -3.26 2.90 -8.88
C ILE A 37 -3.05 4.39 -9.13
N THR A 38 -3.95 5.01 -9.91
CA THR A 38 -3.93 6.45 -10.18
C THR A 38 -5.01 7.22 -9.44
N THR A 39 -6.07 6.52 -9.01
CA THR A 39 -7.22 7.14 -8.33
C THR A 39 -7.70 6.23 -7.21
N ALA A 40 -7.92 6.80 -6.03
CA ALA A 40 -8.51 6.12 -4.90
C ALA A 40 -9.77 6.88 -4.44
N THR A 41 -10.88 6.17 -4.34
CA THR A 41 -12.17 6.73 -3.91
C THR A 41 -12.69 5.94 -2.70
N LEU A 42 -13.04 6.66 -1.64
CA LEU A 42 -13.82 6.14 -0.51
C LEU A 42 -15.27 6.56 -0.67
N THR A 43 -16.19 5.60 -0.58
CA THR A 43 -17.64 5.84 -0.56
C THR A 43 -18.20 5.33 0.76
N LEU A 44 -18.81 6.23 1.54
CA LEU A 44 -19.38 5.94 2.85
C LEU A 44 -20.90 6.15 2.80
N THR A 45 -21.65 5.08 3.05
CA THR A 45 -23.11 5.10 3.10
C THR A 45 -23.58 5.06 4.55
N ASN A 46 -24.37 6.05 4.97
CA ASN A 46 -24.93 6.10 6.32
C ASN A 46 -25.87 4.90 6.56
N LYS A 47 -25.57 4.07 7.56
CA LYS A 47 -26.39 2.85 7.82
C LYS A 47 -27.80 3.15 8.28
N ALA A 48 -28.02 4.27 8.96
CA ALA A 48 -29.36 4.67 9.41
C ALA A 48 -30.16 5.37 8.32
N VAL A 49 -29.48 6.03 7.37
CA VAL A 49 -30.09 6.77 6.25
C VAL A 49 -29.36 6.43 4.95
N PRO A 50 -29.65 5.31 4.29
CA PRO A 50 -28.87 4.82 3.15
C PRO A 50 -28.85 5.72 1.91
N THR A 51 -29.71 6.75 1.86
CA THR A 51 -29.67 7.80 0.83
C THR A 51 -28.58 8.85 1.07
N GLU A 52 -28.02 8.90 2.28
CA GLU A 52 -26.90 9.77 2.61
C GLU A 52 -25.58 9.04 2.28
N ILE A 53 -24.96 9.46 1.21
CA ILE A 53 -23.68 8.94 0.73
C ILE A 53 -22.66 10.06 0.73
N VAL A 54 -21.49 9.79 1.29
CA VAL A 54 -20.31 10.66 1.25
C VAL A 54 -19.25 9.99 0.41
N THR A 55 -18.72 10.71 -0.57
CA THR A 55 -17.65 10.23 -1.43
C THR A 55 -16.46 11.17 -1.33
N ALA A 56 -15.26 10.63 -1.23
CA ALA A 56 -14.01 11.37 -1.26
C ALA A 56 -13.03 10.68 -2.22
N THR A 57 -12.36 11.47 -3.06
CA THR A 57 -11.47 10.96 -4.11
C THR A 57 -10.12 11.67 -4.06
N VAL A 58 -9.05 10.90 -4.08
CA VAL A 58 -7.70 11.35 -4.39
C VAL A 58 -7.38 10.89 -5.81
N ASP A 59 -7.04 11.81 -6.69
CA ASP A 59 -6.73 11.54 -8.10
C ASP A 59 -5.25 11.79 -8.39
N LYS A 60 -4.76 11.35 -9.57
CA LYS A 60 -3.39 11.57 -10.06
C LYS A 60 -2.30 11.06 -9.08
N LEU A 61 -2.56 9.97 -8.37
CA LEU A 61 -1.64 9.38 -7.39
C LEU A 61 -0.28 9.02 -7.98
N ASN A 62 -0.21 8.72 -9.28
CA ASN A 62 1.02 8.38 -10.02
C ASN A 62 1.85 9.60 -10.46
N THR A 63 1.40 10.82 -10.18
CA THR A 63 2.08 12.08 -10.54
C THR A 63 2.04 13.06 -9.35
N THR A 64 1.34 14.17 -9.48
CA THR A 64 1.08 15.09 -8.37
C THR A 64 -0.34 14.88 -7.88
N ALA A 65 -0.49 14.21 -6.75
CA ALA A 65 -1.79 13.82 -6.21
C ALA A 65 -2.73 15.05 -6.03
N ASP A 66 -3.96 14.88 -6.48
CA ASP A 66 -5.00 15.89 -6.42
C ASP A 66 -5.98 15.57 -5.28
N PHE A 67 -5.98 16.40 -4.26
CA PHE A 67 -6.80 16.27 -3.04
C PHE A 67 -8.04 17.16 -3.02
N THR A 68 -8.39 17.84 -4.13
CA THR A 68 -9.49 18.80 -4.18
C THR A 68 -10.85 18.18 -3.81
N GLN A 69 -11.02 16.89 -4.04
CA GLN A 69 -12.23 16.11 -3.73
C GLN A 69 -11.99 15.04 -2.64
N ALA A 70 -10.91 15.16 -1.87
CA ALA A 70 -10.49 14.12 -0.94
C ALA A 70 -11.11 14.22 0.46
N THR A 71 -11.84 15.30 0.78
CA THR A 71 -12.34 15.51 2.14
C THR A 71 -13.60 14.69 2.43
N LEU A 72 -13.52 13.84 3.44
CA LEU A 72 -14.66 13.13 4.03
C LEU A 72 -15.40 14.06 5.00
N ASN A 73 -16.59 14.54 4.61
CA ASN A 73 -17.46 15.33 5.46
C ASN A 73 -18.53 14.43 6.10
N LEU A 74 -18.38 14.07 7.35
CA LEU A 74 -19.16 13.05 8.05
C LEU A 74 -19.98 13.64 9.18
N LYS A 75 -21.10 13.00 9.53
CA LYS A 75 -21.90 13.32 10.73
C LYS A 75 -21.25 12.70 11.97
N ALA A 76 -21.30 13.40 13.10
CA ALA A 76 -20.85 12.88 14.37
C ALA A 76 -21.71 11.71 14.86
N ASN A 77 -21.10 10.81 15.63
CA ASN A 77 -21.74 9.65 16.27
C ASN A 77 -22.57 8.79 15.29
N THR A 78 -22.07 8.66 14.05
CA THR A 78 -22.77 8.00 12.94
C THR A 78 -21.98 6.79 12.47
N THR A 79 -22.71 5.72 12.11
CA THR A 79 -22.13 4.51 11.53
C THR A 79 -22.35 4.47 10.02
N TYR A 80 -21.30 4.22 9.29
CA TYR A 80 -21.28 4.11 7.81
C TYR A 80 -20.83 2.70 7.40
N THR A 81 -21.36 2.24 6.26
CA THR A 81 -20.70 1.20 5.46
C THR A 81 -19.75 1.90 4.50
N GLY A 82 -18.49 1.54 4.54
CA GLY A 82 -17.44 2.09 3.66
C GLY A 82 -17.04 1.09 2.58
N THR A 83 -16.79 1.59 1.36
CA THR A 83 -16.21 0.83 0.26
C THR A 83 -15.08 1.61 -0.38
N VAL A 84 -14.09 0.89 -0.92
CA VAL A 84 -12.98 1.46 -1.69
C VAL A 84 -13.15 1.13 -3.15
N THR A 85 -12.88 2.11 -4.02
CA THR A 85 -12.72 1.91 -5.47
C THR A 85 -11.37 2.45 -5.89
N LEU A 86 -10.60 1.66 -6.64
CA LEU A 86 -9.27 1.98 -7.14
C LEU A 86 -9.26 1.88 -8.66
N LEU A 87 -8.72 2.90 -9.33
CA LEU A 87 -8.66 2.93 -10.79
C LEU A 87 -7.23 3.14 -11.29
N ASP A 88 -6.90 2.49 -12.39
CA ASP A 88 -5.78 2.84 -13.25
C ASP A 88 -6.28 3.60 -14.49
N LYS A 89 -6.13 4.92 -14.47
CA LYS A 89 -6.50 5.82 -15.59
C LYS A 89 -5.40 5.93 -16.66
N THR A 90 -4.28 5.24 -16.51
CA THR A 90 -3.27 5.16 -17.56
C THR A 90 -3.68 4.20 -18.68
N LYS A 91 -4.63 3.33 -18.40
CA LYS A 91 -5.19 2.36 -19.37
C LYS A 91 -6.36 2.97 -20.15
N THR A 92 -6.57 2.46 -21.35
CA THR A 92 -7.72 2.83 -22.21
C THR A 92 -8.39 1.55 -22.73
N PRO A 93 -9.61 1.24 -22.28
CA PRO A 93 -10.41 1.96 -21.27
C PRO A 93 -9.76 1.96 -19.90
N THR A 94 -10.17 2.89 -19.02
CA THR A 94 -9.74 2.90 -17.61
C THR A 94 -9.97 1.54 -16.97
N LEU A 95 -8.93 1.00 -16.31
CA LEU A 95 -8.99 -0.27 -15.60
C LEU A 95 -9.53 -0.05 -14.19
N ASP A 96 -10.47 -0.90 -13.77
CA ASP A 96 -10.89 -0.98 -12.36
C ASP A 96 -9.96 -1.96 -11.61
N ALA A 97 -8.93 -1.41 -10.98
CA ALA A 97 -7.99 -2.20 -10.18
C ALA A 97 -8.66 -2.84 -8.95
N THR A 98 -9.86 -2.36 -8.55
CA THR A 98 -10.61 -2.98 -7.44
C THR A 98 -11.02 -4.41 -7.77
N GLU A 99 -11.33 -4.69 -9.03
CA GLU A 99 -11.72 -6.05 -9.46
C GLU A 99 -10.53 -7.02 -9.38
N GLU A 100 -9.32 -6.59 -9.77
CA GLU A 100 -8.10 -7.39 -9.62
C GLU A 100 -7.82 -7.72 -8.15
N ILE A 101 -7.99 -6.73 -7.26
CA ILE A 101 -7.86 -6.94 -5.82
C ILE A 101 -8.91 -7.92 -5.30
N ARG A 102 -10.16 -7.89 -5.83
CA ARG A 102 -11.20 -8.85 -5.48
C ARG A 102 -10.87 -10.28 -5.91
N GLU A 103 -10.25 -10.44 -7.06
CA GLU A 103 -9.81 -11.76 -7.53
C GLU A 103 -8.65 -12.31 -6.69
N LYS A 104 -7.83 -11.41 -6.10
CA LYS A 104 -6.63 -11.72 -5.33
C LYS A 104 -6.76 -11.34 -3.84
N LEU A 105 -7.93 -11.55 -3.22
CA LEU A 105 -8.18 -11.18 -1.81
C LEU A 105 -7.16 -11.81 -0.84
N ASN A 106 -6.66 -13.00 -1.17
CA ASN A 106 -5.69 -13.73 -0.35
C ASN A 106 -4.31 -13.05 -0.28
N GLU A 107 -4.08 -12.05 -1.13
CA GLU A 107 -2.80 -11.35 -1.27
C GLU A 107 -2.88 -9.88 -0.84
N HIS A 108 -4.08 -9.32 -0.65
CA HIS A 108 -4.26 -7.90 -0.39
C HIS A 108 -4.81 -7.61 1.02
N LEU A 109 -4.31 -6.52 1.62
CA LEU A 109 -4.79 -6.01 2.91
C LEU A 109 -4.83 -4.48 2.89
N PHE A 110 -6.00 -3.89 3.13
CA PHE A 110 -6.13 -2.48 3.42
C PHE A 110 -5.89 -2.19 4.91
N VAL A 111 -5.04 -1.22 5.17
CA VAL A 111 -4.73 -0.71 6.51
C VAL A 111 -5.24 0.71 6.63
N TYR A 112 -6.14 0.94 7.58
CA TYR A 112 -6.75 2.23 7.87
C TYR A 112 -6.18 2.80 9.16
N THR A 113 -5.65 4.02 9.11
CA THR A 113 -5.07 4.69 10.28
C THR A 113 -5.68 6.09 10.45
N PRO A 114 -6.70 6.23 11.31
CA PRO A 114 -7.27 7.54 11.63
C PRO A 114 -6.36 8.33 12.57
N ALA A 115 -6.30 9.64 12.39
CA ALA A 115 -5.58 10.55 13.27
C ALA A 115 -6.41 11.84 13.48
N PRO A 116 -6.87 12.14 14.72
CA PRO A 116 -6.74 11.32 15.94
C PRO A 116 -7.58 10.03 15.87
N SER A 117 -7.16 8.99 16.60
CA SER A 117 -7.83 7.67 16.57
C SER A 117 -9.28 7.69 17.09
N ALA A 118 -9.63 8.66 17.92
CA ALA A 118 -11.00 8.83 18.43
C ALA A 118 -11.97 9.43 17.39
N LEU A 119 -11.45 9.97 16.27
CA LEU A 119 -12.29 10.64 15.26
C LEU A 119 -13.14 9.65 14.48
N ILE A 120 -12.54 8.54 14.06
CA ILE A 120 -13.19 7.45 13.35
C ILE A 120 -12.60 6.11 13.81
N THR A 121 -13.47 5.12 14.02
CA THR A 121 -13.06 3.72 14.14
C THR A 121 -13.38 3.02 12.82
N VAL A 122 -12.41 2.30 12.25
CA VAL A 122 -12.59 1.53 11.00
C VAL A 122 -12.43 0.05 11.29
N THR A 123 -13.42 -0.74 10.90
CA THR A 123 -13.43 -2.21 11.05
C THR A 123 -13.69 -2.84 9.70
N PRO A 124 -12.74 -3.60 9.11
CA PRO A 124 -12.99 -4.41 7.91
C PRO A 124 -14.14 -5.39 8.12
N THR A 125 -15.03 -5.51 7.14
CA THR A 125 -16.18 -6.41 7.20
C THR A 125 -16.07 -7.58 6.23
N ASP A 126 -15.12 -7.53 5.32
CA ASP A 126 -14.75 -8.60 4.39
C ASP A 126 -13.53 -9.38 4.88
N LYS A 127 -13.41 -10.60 4.37
CA LYS A 127 -12.30 -11.50 4.66
C LYS A 127 -11.89 -12.25 3.39
N ASP A 128 -10.65 -12.67 3.37
CA ASP A 128 -10.10 -13.57 2.36
C ASP A 128 -10.52 -15.05 2.61
N SER A 129 -9.93 -15.97 1.86
CA SER A 129 -10.10 -17.41 1.98
C SER A 129 -8.83 -18.15 2.40
N ASN A 130 -7.83 -17.43 2.97
CA ASN A 130 -6.61 -18.06 3.44
C ASN A 130 -6.92 -19.14 4.50
N PRO A 131 -6.23 -20.29 4.46
CA PRO A 131 -6.40 -21.32 5.47
C PRO A 131 -5.93 -20.84 6.86
N ALA A 132 -6.20 -21.64 7.87
CA ALA A 132 -5.75 -21.33 9.24
C ALA A 132 -4.24 -20.94 9.26
N PRO A 133 -3.84 -19.86 9.99
CA PRO A 133 -4.61 -19.09 10.97
C PRO A 133 -5.56 -18.02 10.36
N GLY A 134 -5.75 -17.96 9.05
CA GLY A 134 -6.79 -17.16 8.41
C GLY A 134 -8.23 -17.68 8.69
N PRO A 135 -9.26 -17.15 8.03
CA PRO A 135 -9.21 -16.08 7.05
C PRO A 135 -8.88 -14.72 7.66
N TYR A 136 -8.12 -13.91 6.92
CA TYR A 136 -7.70 -12.57 7.36
C TYR A 136 -8.61 -11.47 6.79
N PRO A 137 -8.66 -10.28 7.43
CA PRO A 137 -9.34 -9.12 6.85
C PRO A 137 -8.75 -8.74 5.48
N VAL A 138 -9.59 -8.17 4.62
CA VAL A 138 -9.15 -7.52 3.37
C VAL A 138 -9.29 -6.01 3.48
N GLY A 139 -10.48 -5.50 3.81
CA GLY A 139 -10.77 -4.09 4.02
C GLY A 139 -11.25 -3.34 2.78
N LEU A 140 -11.67 -4.04 1.70
CA LEU A 140 -12.41 -3.42 0.59
C LEU A 140 -13.77 -2.90 1.06
N THR A 141 -14.35 -3.61 2.04
CA THR A 141 -15.57 -3.18 2.72
C THR A 141 -15.31 -3.03 4.21
N THR A 142 -15.89 -1.98 4.79
CA THR A 142 -15.65 -1.61 6.19
C THR A 142 -16.92 -1.16 6.88
N GLU A 143 -16.96 -1.27 8.19
CA GLU A 143 -17.81 -0.46 9.05
C GLU A 143 -16.98 0.70 9.60
N MET A 144 -17.45 1.94 9.43
CA MET A 144 -16.79 3.15 9.95
C MET A 144 -17.70 3.84 10.94
N LYS A 145 -17.23 4.07 12.18
CA LYS A 145 -17.97 4.79 13.21
C LYS A 145 -17.27 6.10 13.54
N THR A 146 -17.96 7.22 13.35
CA THR A 146 -17.46 8.53 13.74
C THR A 146 -17.65 8.76 15.23
N GLY A 147 -16.69 9.44 15.85
CA GLY A 147 -16.79 9.96 17.20
C GLY A 147 -17.50 11.32 17.26
N ALA A 148 -17.14 12.14 18.26
CA ALA A 148 -17.59 13.51 18.39
C ALA A 148 -17.11 14.39 17.21
N ALA A 149 -17.73 15.55 17.04
CA ALA A 149 -17.32 16.55 16.05
C ALA A 149 -15.85 16.93 16.18
N GLY A 150 -15.16 17.04 15.06
CA GLY A 150 -13.73 17.33 15.01
C GLY A 150 -13.17 17.20 13.60
N ALA A 151 -11.87 17.44 13.45
CA ALA A 151 -11.17 17.31 12.19
C ALA A 151 -9.89 16.47 12.37
N GLY A 152 -9.46 15.83 11.28
CA GLY A 152 -8.29 14.98 11.26
C GLY A 152 -8.05 14.37 9.89
N THR A 153 -7.48 13.18 9.89
CA THR A 153 -7.13 12.46 8.67
C THR A 153 -7.45 10.96 8.80
N LEU A 154 -7.67 10.31 7.67
CA LEU A 154 -7.72 8.87 7.52
C LEU A 154 -6.66 8.45 6.51
N LYS A 155 -5.56 7.86 6.96
CA LYS A 155 -4.57 7.25 6.09
C LYS A 155 -5.08 5.89 5.63
N VAL A 156 -4.93 5.60 4.33
CA VAL A 156 -5.29 4.33 3.69
C VAL A 156 -4.08 3.78 2.97
N VAL A 157 -3.68 2.58 3.33
CA VAL A 157 -2.56 1.86 2.70
C VAL A 157 -3.09 0.53 2.17
N LEU A 158 -2.82 0.22 0.90
CA LEU A 158 -3.00 -1.12 0.35
C LEU A 158 -1.67 -1.86 0.38
N ARG A 159 -1.66 -3.01 1.03
CA ARG A 159 -0.52 -3.92 1.09
C ARG A 159 -0.74 -5.07 0.12
N HIS A 160 0.27 -5.38 -0.70
CA HIS A 160 0.35 -6.57 -1.53
C HIS A 160 1.25 -7.60 -0.86
N GLN A 161 0.69 -8.75 -0.51
CA GLN A 161 1.30 -9.74 0.37
C GLN A 161 1.21 -11.17 -0.22
N PRO A 162 1.63 -11.40 -1.49
CA PRO A 162 1.52 -12.71 -2.11
C PRO A 162 2.26 -13.77 -1.29
N ASN A 163 1.58 -14.88 -0.98
CA ASN A 163 2.10 -16.01 -0.18
C ASN A 163 2.61 -15.66 1.23
N THR A 164 2.45 -14.40 1.69
CA THR A 164 2.97 -13.93 2.98
C THR A 164 1.92 -13.27 3.85
N LYS A 165 0.67 -13.12 3.37
CA LYS A 165 -0.41 -12.49 4.11
C LYS A 165 -0.68 -13.20 5.43
N ASN A 166 -0.65 -12.44 6.52
CA ASN A 166 -0.80 -12.94 7.88
C ASN A 166 -1.74 -12.08 8.74
N GLY A 167 -2.52 -11.20 8.12
CA GLY A 167 -3.44 -10.28 8.79
C GLY A 167 -2.78 -9.03 9.38
N THR A 168 -1.47 -8.84 9.20
CA THR A 168 -0.75 -7.64 9.64
C THR A 168 -0.23 -6.81 8.46
N ALA A 169 0.09 -5.54 8.71
CA ALA A 169 0.62 -4.64 7.67
C ALA A 169 2.09 -4.91 7.30
N SER A 170 2.79 -5.77 8.05
CA SER A 170 4.24 -5.90 7.97
C SER A 170 4.77 -6.57 6.69
N PRO A 171 4.22 -7.70 6.22
CA PRO A 171 4.77 -8.36 5.02
C PRO A 171 4.38 -7.63 3.72
N GLY A 172 5.14 -7.92 2.66
CA GLY A 172 4.83 -7.50 1.28
C GLY A 172 5.21 -6.06 0.95
N THR A 173 4.73 -5.61 -0.20
CA THR A 173 4.94 -4.27 -0.79
C THR A 173 3.74 -3.35 -0.55
N THR A 174 3.80 -2.12 -1.03
CA THR A 174 2.73 -1.13 -0.93
C THR A 174 2.30 -0.70 -2.32
N ASP A 175 1.03 -0.90 -2.66
CA ASP A 175 0.44 -0.47 -3.93
C ASP A 175 -0.21 0.90 -3.81
N LEU A 176 -0.77 1.20 -2.62
CA LEU A 176 -1.37 2.50 -2.32
C LEU A 176 -0.90 3.01 -0.96
N ASP A 177 -0.54 4.27 -0.88
CA ASP A 177 -0.36 5.02 0.37
C ASP A 177 -0.92 6.43 0.17
N THR A 178 -2.11 6.71 0.72
CA THR A 178 -2.75 8.01 0.59
C THR A 178 -3.48 8.40 1.87
N THR A 179 -3.84 9.69 1.98
CA THR A 179 -4.47 10.23 3.18
C THR A 179 -5.64 11.11 2.81
N PHE A 180 -6.80 10.82 3.39
CA PHE A 180 -8.03 11.59 3.22
C PHE A 180 -8.21 12.56 4.40
N PRO A 181 -8.36 13.89 4.17
CA PRO A 181 -8.83 14.80 5.20
C PRO A 181 -10.23 14.40 5.67
N VAL A 182 -10.47 14.52 6.97
CA VAL A 182 -11.76 14.16 7.60
C VAL A 182 -12.29 15.31 8.42
N VAL A 183 -13.56 15.65 8.23
CA VAL A 183 -14.29 16.61 9.03
C VAL A 183 -15.57 15.93 9.53
N VAL A 184 -15.68 15.80 10.84
CA VAL A 184 -16.88 15.27 11.54
C VAL A 184 -17.65 16.46 12.12
N LYS A 185 -18.96 16.56 11.80
CA LYS A 185 -19.86 17.68 12.19
C LYS A 185 -21.07 17.17 12.94
#